data_2a36c455cc05ea92664353959ed8a260
#
_entry.id   2a36c455cc05ea92664353959ed8a260
#
_cell.length_a   1.000
_cell.length_b   1.000
_cell.length_c   1.000
_cell.angle_alpha   90.00
_cell.angle_beta   90.00
_cell.angle_gamma   90.00
#
_symmetry.space_group_name_H-M   'P 1'
#
loop_
_entity.id
_entity.type
_entity.pdbx_description
1 polymer ?
#
loop_
_entity_poly.entity_id
_entity_poly.type
_entity_poly.pdbx_seq_one_letter_code
_entity_poly.pdbx_strand_id
1 'polypeptide(L)'
;EVLSYSLVPEDNEKLIKISNPLLLETSCLRDNIWKEHLEIVNRNIKAGQASCYIFEIGNVFQKKTEFIQEEVLNGAIYGNKKFGKWINSGKDNDLNYYQARGKLKEALSSLNIKIEDKPTDSIDFLHPGRTAKLVIEGKDAGYFGEIHPKLILEKKSLKKVYLFNINVSNLLGASTRKNKWIPIYKQ
;
A
#
# COMPACT_ATOMS: atom_id res chain seq x y z
N GLU A 1 -0.47 4.59 -12.09
CA GLU A 1 0.31 3.34 -12.10
C GLU A 1 1.79 3.67 -12.19
N VAL A 2 2.62 2.91 -11.47
CA VAL A 2 4.08 2.98 -11.50
C VAL A 2 4.62 1.59 -11.71
N LEU A 3 5.83 1.50 -12.26
CA LEU A 3 6.57 0.25 -12.38
C LEU A 3 7.93 0.46 -11.75
N SER A 4 8.28 -0.42 -10.80
CA SER A 4 9.58 -0.42 -10.14
C SER A 4 10.38 -1.67 -10.51
N TYR A 5 11.69 -1.60 -10.29
CA TYR A 5 12.56 -2.74 -10.62
C TYR A 5 12.33 -3.89 -9.65
N SER A 6 12.30 -5.11 -10.19
CA SER A 6 12.24 -6.34 -9.38
C SER A 6 13.59 -6.70 -8.75
N LEU A 7 14.66 -6.07 -9.22
CA LEU A 7 16.02 -6.23 -8.73
C LEU A 7 16.39 -5.04 -7.87
N VAL A 8 16.88 -5.33 -6.67
CA VAL A 8 17.19 -4.36 -5.63
C VAL A 8 18.61 -4.61 -5.09
N PRO A 9 19.25 -3.62 -4.45
CA PRO A 9 20.50 -3.84 -3.73
C PRO A 9 20.29 -4.80 -2.56
N GLU A 10 21.37 -5.44 -2.14
CA GLU A 10 21.37 -6.28 -0.94
C GLU A 10 21.28 -5.37 0.31
N ASP A 11 20.10 -5.28 0.91
CA ASP A 11 19.87 -4.53 2.15
C ASP A 11 19.71 -5.44 3.38
N ASN A 12 19.48 -6.73 3.17
CA ASN A 12 19.43 -7.73 4.22
C ASN A 12 19.79 -9.14 3.70
N GLU A 13 20.23 -10.01 4.57
CA GLU A 13 20.67 -11.39 4.26
C GLU A 13 19.52 -12.34 3.82
N LYS A 14 18.27 -11.91 4.00
CA LYS A 14 17.09 -12.73 3.67
C LYS A 14 16.70 -12.64 2.20
N LEU A 15 17.23 -11.66 1.48
CA LEU A 15 16.95 -11.48 0.06
C LEU A 15 17.55 -12.61 -0.78
N ILE A 16 16.90 -12.92 -1.87
CA ILE A 16 17.37 -13.92 -2.83
C ILE A 16 18.39 -13.26 -3.75
N LYS A 17 19.64 -13.70 -3.64
CA LYS A 17 20.75 -13.20 -4.45
C LYS A 17 20.76 -13.81 -5.85
N ILE A 18 21.12 -12.99 -6.84
CA ILE A 18 21.38 -13.43 -8.21
C ILE A 18 22.84 -13.90 -8.30
N SER A 19 23.07 -15.00 -8.99
CA SER A 19 24.40 -15.61 -9.07
C SER A 19 25.44 -14.71 -9.76
N ASN A 20 25.02 -13.94 -10.76
CA ASN A 20 25.90 -13.06 -11.58
C ASN A 20 25.22 -11.72 -11.88
N PRO A 21 25.07 -10.85 -10.88
CA PRO A 21 24.45 -9.56 -11.08
C PRO A 21 25.37 -8.66 -11.94
N LEU A 22 24.77 -7.88 -12.84
CA LEU A 22 25.50 -6.91 -13.65
C LEU A 22 25.97 -5.71 -12.81
N LEU A 23 25.18 -5.33 -11.81
CA LEU A 23 25.46 -4.22 -10.89
C LEU A 23 25.14 -4.67 -9.47
N LEU A 24 25.89 -4.15 -8.49
CA LEU A 24 25.62 -4.41 -7.06
C LEU A 24 24.25 -3.88 -6.62
N GLU A 25 23.79 -2.81 -7.24
CA GLU A 25 22.48 -2.20 -7.00
C GLU A 25 21.28 -3.06 -7.46
N THR A 26 21.55 -4.10 -8.26
CA THR A 26 20.54 -5.02 -8.79
C THR A 26 20.91 -6.48 -8.51
N SER A 27 21.46 -6.72 -7.33
CA SER A 27 22.03 -8.03 -6.95
C SER A 27 21.04 -9.00 -6.34
N CYS A 28 19.86 -8.53 -5.93
CA CYS A 28 18.87 -9.34 -5.22
C CYS A 28 17.46 -9.17 -5.80
N LEU A 29 16.62 -10.19 -5.64
CA LEU A 29 15.19 -10.10 -5.90
C LEU A 29 14.49 -9.40 -4.72
N ARG A 30 13.56 -8.48 -5.02
CA ARG A 30 12.80 -7.74 -4.01
C ARG A 30 11.84 -8.64 -3.23
N ASP A 31 11.78 -8.48 -1.93
CA ASP A 31 10.81 -9.14 -1.04
C ASP A 31 9.56 -8.30 -0.78
N ASN A 32 9.59 -7.03 -1.18
CA ASN A 32 8.49 -6.07 -1.03
C ASN A 32 8.60 -4.96 -2.10
N ILE A 33 7.52 -4.17 -2.26
CA ILE A 33 7.46 -3.03 -3.20
C ILE A 33 7.37 -1.69 -2.44
N TRP A 34 7.03 -1.70 -1.16
CA TRP A 34 6.75 -0.48 -0.42
C TRP A 34 7.96 0.45 -0.29
N LYS A 35 9.19 -0.08 -0.28
CA LYS A 35 10.43 0.73 -0.20
C LYS A 35 10.59 1.62 -1.43
N GLU A 36 10.41 1.04 -2.61
CA GLU A 36 10.47 1.75 -3.89
C GLU A 36 9.37 2.81 -3.98
N HIS A 37 8.14 2.46 -3.56
CA HIS A 37 7.03 3.41 -3.52
C HIS A 37 7.29 4.58 -2.58
N LEU A 38 7.92 4.31 -1.43
CA LEU A 38 8.28 5.37 -0.49
C LEU A 38 9.33 6.33 -1.08
N GLU A 39 10.31 5.82 -1.85
CA GLU A 39 11.27 6.64 -2.58
C GLU A 39 10.61 7.48 -3.68
N ILE A 40 9.66 6.90 -4.42
CA ILE A 40 8.90 7.63 -5.44
C ILE A 40 8.10 8.76 -4.79
N VAL A 41 7.38 8.49 -3.68
CA VAL A 41 6.63 9.50 -2.93
C VAL A 41 7.59 10.59 -2.42
N ASN A 42 8.73 10.22 -1.86
CA ASN A 42 9.73 11.16 -1.36
C ASN A 42 10.27 12.09 -2.46
N ARG A 43 10.53 11.57 -3.66
CA ARG A 43 10.93 12.38 -4.82
C ARG A 43 9.84 13.36 -5.23
N ASN A 44 8.57 12.91 -5.26
CA ASN A 44 7.43 13.78 -5.58
C ASN A 44 7.24 14.90 -4.56
N ILE A 45 7.40 14.60 -3.26
CA ILE A 45 7.37 15.62 -2.20
C ILE A 45 8.47 16.66 -2.40
N LYS A 46 9.72 16.23 -2.66
CA LYS A 46 10.85 17.13 -2.94
C LYS A 46 10.65 17.97 -4.19
N ALA A 47 9.93 17.45 -5.18
CA ALA A 47 9.53 18.19 -6.38
C ALA A 47 8.33 19.14 -6.15
N GLY A 48 7.85 19.28 -4.92
CA GLY A 48 6.77 20.20 -4.56
C GLY A 48 5.36 19.69 -4.87
N GLN A 49 5.20 18.40 -5.17
CA GLN A 49 3.87 17.84 -5.42
C GLN A 49 3.04 17.79 -4.13
N ALA A 50 1.84 18.35 -4.17
CA ALA A 50 0.94 18.40 -3.01
C ALA A 50 0.30 17.04 -2.68
N SER A 51 0.21 16.13 -3.65
CA SER A 51 -0.37 14.80 -3.47
C SER A 51 0.23 13.80 -4.46
N CYS A 52 0.33 12.54 -4.04
CA CYS A 52 0.81 11.45 -4.86
C CYS A 52 0.08 10.16 -4.47
N TYR A 53 -0.70 9.60 -5.40
CA TYR A 53 -1.40 8.33 -5.24
C TYR A 53 -0.85 7.38 -6.30
N ILE A 54 -0.13 6.37 -5.86
CA ILE A 54 0.53 5.42 -6.74
C ILE A 54 0.16 3.99 -6.39
N PHE A 55 0.17 3.12 -7.39
CA PHE A 55 0.03 1.69 -7.22
C PHE A 55 0.83 0.94 -8.28
N GLU A 56 1.16 -0.29 -7.95
CA GLU A 56 1.83 -1.26 -8.82
C GLU A 56 1.26 -2.64 -8.56
N ILE A 57 1.04 -3.42 -9.62
CA ILE A 57 0.85 -4.86 -9.54
C ILE A 57 2.15 -5.51 -9.97
N GLY A 58 2.76 -6.27 -9.09
CA GLY A 58 4.07 -6.85 -9.35
C GLY A 58 4.41 -8.01 -8.44
N ASN A 59 5.46 -8.73 -8.81
CA ASN A 59 5.92 -9.87 -8.05
C ASN A 59 6.86 -9.48 -6.92
N VAL A 60 6.71 -10.16 -5.80
CA VAL A 60 7.64 -10.19 -4.67
C VAL A 60 8.12 -11.62 -4.44
N PHE A 61 9.33 -11.76 -3.91
CA PHE A 61 10.02 -13.03 -3.84
C PHE A 61 10.51 -13.29 -2.42
N GLN A 62 10.28 -14.49 -1.92
CA GLN A 62 10.70 -14.88 -0.57
C GLN A 62 11.36 -16.26 -0.60
N LYS A 63 12.45 -16.37 0.15
CA LYS A 63 13.09 -17.65 0.41
C LYS A 63 12.68 -18.12 1.81
N LYS A 64 11.76 -19.08 1.86
CA LYS A 64 11.44 -19.83 3.08
C LYS A 64 12.06 -21.21 2.95
N THR A 65 11.31 -22.26 3.23
CA THR A 65 11.70 -23.64 2.92
C THR A 65 11.79 -23.86 1.41
N GLU A 66 10.91 -23.19 0.65
CA GLU A 66 10.87 -23.20 -0.81
C GLU A 66 10.92 -21.75 -1.33
N PHE A 67 11.20 -21.61 -2.64
CA PHE A 67 11.10 -20.35 -3.35
C PHE A 67 9.63 -19.97 -3.52
N ILE A 68 9.24 -18.82 -3.01
CA ILE A 68 7.87 -18.31 -3.11
C ILE A 68 7.90 -17.05 -3.95
N GLN A 69 7.06 -17.02 -4.99
CA GLN A 69 6.75 -15.84 -5.78
C GLN A 69 5.28 -15.51 -5.58
N GLU A 70 5.00 -14.28 -5.19
CA GLU A 70 3.63 -13.79 -4.99
C GLU A 70 3.41 -12.53 -5.80
N GLU A 71 2.26 -12.44 -6.49
CA GLU A 71 1.82 -11.22 -7.14
C GLU A 71 1.01 -10.40 -6.14
N VAL A 72 1.40 -9.15 -5.97
CA VAL A 72 0.78 -8.23 -5.03
C VAL A 72 0.37 -6.92 -5.70
N LEU A 73 -0.77 -6.39 -5.28
CA LEU A 73 -1.17 -5.02 -5.51
C LEU A 73 -0.63 -4.19 -4.34
N ASN A 74 0.40 -3.40 -4.61
CA ASN A 74 1.01 -2.52 -3.62
C ASN A 74 0.78 -1.06 -3.99
N GLY A 75 0.75 -0.15 -3.02
CA GLY A 75 0.67 1.27 -3.32
C GLY A 75 0.90 2.17 -2.14
N ALA A 76 1.02 3.46 -2.47
CA ALA A 76 1.21 4.53 -1.51
C ALA A 76 0.26 5.69 -1.78
N ILE A 77 -0.26 6.27 -0.70
CA ILE A 77 -1.18 7.39 -0.71
C ILE A 77 -0.56 8.50 0.15
N TYR A 78 -0.29 9.63 -0.48
CA TYR A 78 0.23 10.83 0.17
C TYR A 78 -0.54 12.05 -0.31
N GLY A 79 -0.74 13.02 0.55
CA GLY A 79 -1.13 14.36 0.15
C GLY A 79 -2.28 14.98 0.88
N ASN A 80 -2.71 16.11 0.33
CA ASN A 80 -3.73 16.95 0.91
C ASN A 80 -5.13 16.54 0.47
N LYS A 81 -6.09 16.80 1.32
CA LYS A 81 -7.50 16.64 1.01
C LYS A 81 -7.92 17.72 -0.01
N LYS A 82 -8.12 17.32 -1.27
CA LYS A 82 -8.56 18.25 -2.33
C LYS A 82 -10.00 18.78 -2.13
N PHE A 83 -10.83 18.08 -1.35
CA PHE A 83 -12.23 18.43 -1.13
C PHE A 83 -12.48 18.82 0.33
N GLY A 84 -13.21 19.91 0.53
CA GLY A 84 -13.67 20.34 1.85
C GLY A 84 -12.87 21.48 2.46
N LYS A 85 -12.27 22.36 1.64
CA LYS A 85 -11.64 23.59 2.14
C LYS A 85 -12.58 24.41 3.03
N TRP A 86 -13.86 24.43 2.70
CA TRP A 86 -14.88 25.15 3.49
C TRP A 86 -15.09 24.54 4.89
N ILE A 87 -14.93 23.21 5.07
CA ILE A 87 -15.03 22.53 6.36
C ILE A 87 -13.86 22.92 7.29
N ASN A 88 -12.69 23.18 6.71
CA ASN A 88 -11.44 23.45 7.43
C ASN A 88 -11.04 24.93 7.37
N SER A 89 -12.00 25.84 7.21
CA SER A 89 -11.74 27.30 7.11
C SER A 89 -10.71 27.66 6.03
N GLY A 90 -10.71 26.94 4.91
CA GLY A 90 -9.79 27.16 3.79
C GLY A 90 -8.38 26.58 3.94
N LYS A 91 -8.05 25.96 5.07
CA LYS A 91 -6.72 25.36 5.29
C LYS A 91 -6.60 24.00 4.62
N ASP A 92 -5.48 23.78 3.95
CA ASP A 92 -5.11 22.46 3.44
C ASP A 92 -4.68 21.57 4.61
N ASN A 93 -5.33 20.43 4.78
CA ASN A 93 -4.96 19.44 5.77
C ASN A 93 -4.52 18.15 5.07
N ASP A 94 -3.49 17.52 5.62
CA ASP A 94 -3.07 16.19 5.19
C ASP A 94 -4.21 15.19 5.39
N LEU A 95 -4.22 14.15 4.55
CA LEU A 95 -5.13 13.03 4.72
C LEU A 95 -4.94 12.40 6.11
N ASN A 96 -6.04 12.07 6.77
CA ASN A 96 -6.00 11.21 7.93
C ASN A 96 -6.15 9.73 7.53
N TYR A 97 -5.97 8.82 8.49
CA TYR A 97 -6.05 7.36 8.28
C TYR A 97 -7.36 6.95 7.58
N TYR A 98 -8.50 7.40 8.06
CA TYR A 98 -9.81 7.03 7.52
C TYR A 98 -10.05 7.56 6.11
N GLN A 99 -9.55 8.75 5.82
CA GLN A 99 -9.64 9.35 4.48
C GLN A 99 -8.78 8.59 3.47
N ALA A 100 -7.54 8.25 3.84
CA ALA A 100 -6.66 7.46 2.99
C ALA A 100 -7.22 6.03 2.78
N ARG A 101 -7.74 5.41 3.85
CA ARG A 101 -8.40 4.10 3.75
C ARG A 101 -9.66 4.16 2.87
N GLY A 102 -10.41 5.27 2.96
CA GLY A 102 -11.56 5.54 2.10
C GLY A 102 -11.19 5.61 0.62
N LYS A 103 -10.03 6.20 0.28
CA LYS A 103 -9.51 6.23 -1.11
C LYS A 103 -9.18 4.84 -1.63
N LEU A 104 -8.55 3.98 -0.84
CA LEU A 104 -8.34 2.59 -1.22
C LEU A 104 -9.66 1.85 -1.40
N LYS A 105 -10.64 2.05 -0.50
CA LYS A 105 -11.97 1.45 -0.62
C LYS A 105 -12.68 1.90 -1.90
N GLU A 106 -12.59 3.19 -2.23
CA GLU A 106 -13.15 3.76 -3.46
C GLU A 106 -12.53 3.11 -4.70
N ALA A 107 -11.20 3.00 -4.75
CA ALA A 107 -10.48 2.38 -5.85
C ALA A 107 -10.87 0.91 -6.08
N LEU A 108 -11.12 0.16 -5.00
CA LEU A 108 -11.48 -1.26 -5.07
C LEU A 108 -13.00 -1.50 -5.14
N SER A 109 -13.82 -0.44 -5.11
CA SER A 109 -15.28 -0.57 -5.04
C SER A 109 -15.91 -1.29 -6.24
N SER A 110 -15.32 -1.13 -7.42
CA SER A 110 -15.77 -1.79 -8.66
C SER A 110 -15.65 -3.32 -8.62
N LEU A 111 -14.78 -3.85 -7.76
CA LEU A 111 -14.60 -5.29 -7.61
C LEU A 111 -15.74 -5.97 -6.84
N ASN A 112 -16.59 -5.19 -6.15
CA ASN A 112 -17.70 -5.70 -5.34
C ASN A 112 -17.28 -6.75 -4.27
N ILE A 113 -16.05 -6.68 -3.78
CA ILE A 113 -15.48 -7.57 -2.77
C ILE A 113 -15.63 -6.93 -1.38
N LYS A 114 -15.97 -7.74 -0.38
CA LYS A 114 -15.96 -7.30 1.02
C LYS A 114 -14.55 -7.44 1.58
N ILE A 115 -13.93 -6.31 1.92
CA ILE A 115 -12.65 -6.26 2.62
C ILE A 115 -12.92 -5.79 4.05
N GLU A 116 -12.51 -6.58 5.01
CA GLU A 116 -12.62 -6.28 6.44
C GLU A 116 -11.27 -5.82 6.98
N ASP A 117 -11.31 -4.81 7.87
CA ASP A 117 -10.11 -4.29 8.52
C ASP A 117 -10.00 -4.89 9.93
N LYS A 118 -8.87 -5.54 10.24
CA LYS A 118 -8.53 -6.02 11.58
C LYS A 118 -7.33 -5.25 12.10
N PRO A 119 -7.44 -4.50 13.21
CA PRO A 119 -6.30 -3.79 13.79
C PRO A 119 -5.12 -4.73 14.06
N THR A 120 -3.91 -4.26 13.80
CA THR A 120 -2.68 -5.01 14.05
C THR A 120 -1.52 -4.06 14.32
N ASP A 121 -0.56 -4.52 15.09
CA ASP A 121 0.72 -3.87 15.38
C ASP A 121 1.93 -4.70 14.90
N SER A 122 1.67 -5.81 14.20
CA SER A 122 2.68 -6.80 13.80
C SER A 122 3.53 -6.40 12.59
N ILE A 123 3.39 -5.18 12.06
CA ILE A 123 4.09 -4.73 10.86
C ILE A 123 5.03 -3.58 11.23
N ASP A 124 6.32 -3.88 11.38
CA ASP A 124 7.33 -3.00 11.99
C ASP A 124 7.54 -1.65 11.27
N PHE A 125 7.33 -1.60 9.95
CA PHE A 125 7.47 -0.36 9.17
C PHE A 125 6.19 0.49 9.13
N LEU A 126 5.11 0.03 9.76
CA LEU A 126 3.85 0.76 9.89
C LEU A 126 3.61 1.21 11.33
N HIS A 127 2.79 2.24 11.46
CA HIS A 127 2.43 2.82 12.76
C HIS A 127 1.55 1.85 13.57
N PRO A 128 1.93 1.43 14.79
CA PRO A 128 1.23 0.37 15.53
C PRO A 128 -0.24 0.67 15.83
N GLY A 129 -0.60 1.95 16.03
CA GLY A 129 -1.99 2.36 16.28
C GLY A 129 -2.77 2.78 15.03
N ARG A 130 -2.18 2.71 13.83
CA ARG A 130 -2.81 3.12 12.56
C ARG A 130 -2.49 2.13 11.46
N THR A 131 -2.64 0.85 11.77
CA THR A 131 -2.41 -0.26 10.86
C THR A 131 -3.52 -1.28 11.00
N ALA A 132 -3.97 -1.81 9.89
CA ALA A 132 -4.93 -2.89 9.83
C ALA A 132 -4.48 -3.98 8.86
N LYS A 133 -4.70 -5.22 9.22
CA LYS A 133 -4.75 -6.34 8.28
C LYS A 133 -6.02 -6.25 7.46
N LEU A 134 -5.88 -6.47 6.16
CA LEU A 134 -7.00 -6.55 5.24
C LEU A 134 -7.40 -8.02 5.10
N VAL A 135 -8.65 -8.33 5.42
CA VAL A 135 -9.17 -9.70 5.42
C VAL A 135 -10.27 -9.82 4.37
N ILE A 136 -10.15 -10.83 3.51
CA ILE A 136 -11.13 -11.18 2.48
C ILE A 136 -11.61 -12.61 2.75
N GLU A 137 -12.92 -12.78 2.97
CA GLU A 137 -13.54 -14.08 3.25
C GLU A 137 -12.84 -14.87 4.38
N GLY A 138 -12.43 -14.16 5.43
CA GLY A 138 -11.74 -14.75 6.58
C GLY A 138 -10.25 -15.02 6.39
N LYS A 139 -9.70 -14.85 5.17
CA LYS A 139 -8.28 -15.04 4.86
C LYS A 139 -7.53 -13.72 4.95
N ASP A 140 -6.31 -13.76 5.45
CA ASP A 140 -5.39 -12.61 5.44
C ASP A 140 -5.02 -12.29 3.99
N ALA A 141 -5.41 -11.11 3.52
CA ALA A 141 -5.20 -10.68 2.15
C ALA A 141 -4.13 -9.59 2.02
N GLY A 142 -3.68 -9.02 3.14
CA GLY A 142 -2.67 -7.99 3.13
C GLY A 142 -2.82 -6.98 4.25
N TYR A 143 -2.35 -5.75 4.01
CA TYR A 143 -2.38 -4.69 5.03
C TYR A 143 -2.64 -3.32 4.44
N PHE A 144 -3.07 -2.39 5.32
CA PHE A 144 -3.14 -0.96 5.09
C PHE A 144 -2.67 -0.24 6.36
N GLY A 145 -1.82 0.77 6.23
CA GLY A 145 -1.38 1.54 7.40
C GLY A 145 -0.61 2.81 7.08
N GLU A 146 -0.47 3.67 8.10
CA GLU A 146 0.41 4.83 8.07
C GLU A 146 1.86 4.36 8.27
N ILE A 147 2.83 4.96 7.59
CA ILE A 147 4.25 4.63 7.79
C ILE A 147 4.67 4.94 9.23
N HIS A 148 5.62 4.16 9.73
CA HIS A 148 6.12 4.32 11.09
C HIS A 148 6.84 5.68 11.25
N PRO A 149 6.64 6.41 12.36
CA PRO A 149 7.28 7.72 12.60
C PRO A 149 8.82 7.70 12.49
N LYS A 150 9.47 6.59 12.81
CA LYS A 150 10.91 6.43 12.63
C LYS A 150 11.36 6.65 11.18
N LEU A 151 10.63 6.11 10.20
CA LEU A 151 10.94 6.29 8.79
C LEU A 151 10.75 7.75 8.33
N ILE A 152 9.80 8.46 8.94
CA ILE A 152 9.61 9.90 8.70
C ILE A 152 10.82 10.69 9.21
N LEU A 153 11.34 10.35 10.38
CA LEU A 153 12.51 11.02 10.98
C LEU A 153 13.78 10.77 10.17
N GLU A 154 13.99 9.55 9.68
CA GLU A 154 15.13 9.19 8.84
C GLU A 154 15.13 9.96 7.51
N LYS A 155 13.97 10.10 6.90
CA LYS A 155 13.79 10.81 5.64
C LYS A 155 13.09 12.15 5.88
N LYS A 156 13.83 13.17 6.32
CA LYS A 156 13.33 14.50 6.74
C LYS A 156 12.27 15.18 5.85
N SER A 157 12.17 14.78 4.59
CA SER A 157 11.18 15.31 3.65
C SER A 157 9.85 14.55 3.66
N LEU A 158 9.80 13.34 4.25
CA LEU A 158 8.56 12.56 4.32
C LEU A 158 7.59 13.19 5.32
N LYS A 159 6.32 13.13 4.96
CA LYS A 159 5.18 13.44 5.81
C LYS A 159 4.36 12.18 6.06
N LYS A 160 3.09 12.31 6.41
CA LYS A 160 2.18 11.17 6.55
C LYS A 160 1.98 10.48 5.19
N VAL A 161 2.44 9.26 5.07
CA VAL A 161 2.22 8.40 3.91
C VAL A 161 1.49 7.16 4.37
N TYR A 162 0.51 6.71 3.61
CA TYR A 162 -0.22 5.48 3.85
C TYR A 162 0.18 4.46 2.81
N LEU A 163 0.51 3.26 3.26
CA LEU A 163 0.90 2.14 2.41
C LEU A 163 -0.17 1.06 2.45
N PHE A 164 -0.34 0.38 1.35
CA PHE A 164 -1.16 -0.83 1.29
C PHE A 164 -0.47 -1.91 0.47
N ASN A 165 -0.75 -3.14 0.81
CA ASN A 165 -0.34 -4.32 0.08
C ASN A 165 -1.48 -5.33 0.12
N ILE A 166 -1.85 -5.88 -1.03
CA ILE A 166 -2.93 -6.87 -1.14
C ILE A 166 -2.46 -7.98 -2.08
N ASN A 167 -2.57 -9.21 -1.63
CA ASN A 167 -2.27 -10.39 -2.45
C ASN A 167 -3.32 -10.51 -3.57
N VAL A 168 -2.86 -10.51 -4.82
CA VAL A 168 -3.74 -10.53 -6.00
C VAL A 168 -4.55 -11.83 -6.08
N SER A 169 -3.96 -12.97 -5.69
CA SER A 169 -4.67 -14.25 -5.68
C SER A 169 -5.89 -14.23 -4.74
N ASN A 170 -5.79 -13.53 -3.60
CA ASN A 170 -6.92 -13.38 -2.69
C ASN A 170 -8.00 -12.43 -3.23
N LEU A 171 -7.63 -11.45 -4.06
CA LEU A 171 -8.62 -10.61 -4.75
C LEU A 171 -9.35 -11.39 -5.85
N LEU A 172 -8.61 -12.13 -6.67
CA LEU A 172 -9.17 -12.90 -7.80
C LEU A 172 -10.01 -14.08 -7.33
N GLY A 173 -9.63 -14.71 -6.20
CA GLY A 173 -10.35 -15.83 -5.63
C GLY A 173 -11.58 -15.44 -4.81
N ALA A 174 -11.81 -14.15 -4.57
CA ALA A 174 -12.91 -13.69 -3.74
C ALA A 174 -14.26 -13.74 -4.46
N SER A 175 -15.29 -14.10 -3.71
CA SER A 175 -16.68 -14.10 -4.22
C SER A 175 -17.16 -12.66 -4.42
N THR A 176 -17.54 -12.32 -5.64
CA THR A 176 -18.13 -11.02 -5.93
C THR A 176 -19.56 -10.94 -5.41
N ARG A 177 -19.89 -9.85 -4.74
CA ARG A 177 -21.25 -9.61 -4.28
C ARG A 177 -22.13 -9.24 -5.46
N LYS A 178 -23.20 -10.02 -5.68
CA LYS A 178 -24.23 -9.64 -6.65
C LYS A 178 -24.98 -8.42 -6.11
N ASN A 179 -25.14 -7.39 -6.94
CA ASN A 179 -26.02 -6.27 -6.63
C ASN A 179 -27.45 -6.81 -6.48
N LYS A 180 -28.03 -6.63 -5.30
CA LYS A 180 -29.44 -6.94 -5.07
C LYS A 180 -30.24 -5.67 -5.30
N TRP A 181 -31.18 -5.71 -6.29
CA TRP A 181 -32.17 -4.66 -6.42
C TRP A 181 -33.08 -4.71 -5.20
N ILE A 182 -33.20 -3.60 -4.48
CA ILE A 182 -34.14 -3.45 -3.35
C ILE A 182 -35.21 -2.46 -3.81
N PRO A 183 -36.48 -2.86 -3.89
CA PRO A 183 -37.56 -1.96 -4.27
C PRO A 183 -37.69 -0.83 -3.22
N ILE A 184 -37.76 0.40 -3.70
CA ILE A 184 -38.09 1.53 -2.83
C ILE A 184 -39.61 1.43 -2.57
N TYR A 185 -39.99 1.18 -1.33
CA TYR A 185 -41.39 1.21 -0.95
C TYR A 185 -41.90 2.65 -1.14
N LYS A 186 -42.95 2.80 -1.96
CA LYS A 186 -43.68 4.07 -2.00
C LYS A 186 -44.36 4.26 -0.63
N GLN A 187 -44.07 5.38 0.02
CA GLN A 187 -44.84 5.87 1.16
C GLN A 187 -46.23 6.27 0.71
#